data_5c06e524f74eda200ece2cf1db277272
#
_entry.id   5c06e524f74eda200ece2cf1db277272
#
_cell.length_a   1.000
_cell.length_b   1.000
_cell.length_c   1.000
_cell.angle_alpha   90.00
_cell.angle_beta   90.00
_cell.angle_gamma   90.00
#
_symmetry.space_group_name_H-M   'P 1'
#
loop_
_entity.id
_entity.type
_entity.pdbx_description
1 polymer ?
#
loop_
_entity_poly.entity_id
_entity_poly.type
_entity_poly.pdbx_seq_one_letter_code
_entity_poly.pdbx_strand_id
1 'polypeptide(L)'
;MSADDVVDLVDLHCHGALGHEFGQDGQGSSEAAGHHRAAGVTTLVGSLVSGRPDTLIGQVATLAPLVASGELAGIHLEGPFLSQERRGAHDPSVLTDPDLALVESLVSTCAEAGVPEALVQWTFAPERPGSAELVTALARHGILPAVGHTDASADVVSAMLSSIADACGRPPLVTHLFNGMPAFHHRAGGPVAAALAAAARGECVVELITDGVHVAPEVVRMVFETVGPEHIALVSDAMAATGLGDGAYTIGTLEVEVARGVARLADGGSGRGSIAGSTSTLADCVRWAVEVAGLPEADVLTAATTTPASVLQS
;
A
#
# COMPACT_ATOMS: atom_id res chain seq x y z
N MET A 1 14.56 -18.79 -10.63
CA MET A 1 13.41 -19.64 -10.20
C MET A 1 13.14 -20.69 -11.25
N SER A 2 13.05 -21.98 -10.89
CA SER A 2 12.56 -23.00 -11.78
C SER A 2 11.03 -22.86 -11.89
N ALA A 3 10.45 -23.26 -13.04
CA ALA A 3 9.01 -23.13 -13.29
C ALA A 3 8.11 -24.00 -12.38
N ASP A 4 8.69 -24.72 -11.44
CA ASP A 4 8.00 -25.67 -10.55
C ASP A 4 7.95 -25.22 -9.07
N ASP A 5 8.61 -24.11 -8.70
CA ASP A 5 8.53 -23.58 -7.35
C ASP A 5 7.37 -22.58 -7.27
N VAL A 6 6.19 -23.06 -6.90
CA VAL A 6 5.05 -22.20 -6.56
C VAL A 6 5.40 -21.45 -5.28
N VAL A 7 5.81 -20.21 -5.42
CA VAL A 7 6.03 -19.32 -4.26
C VAL A 7 4.72 -18.61 -3.97
N ASP A 8 4.20 -18.78 -2.76
CA ASP A 8 2.96 -18.15 -2.29
C ASP A 8 3.22 -16.67 -1.94
N LEU A 9 3.25 -15.82 -2.96
CA LEU A 9 3.46 -14.38 -2.78
C LEU A 9 2.25 -13.74 -2.09
N VAL A 10 2.53 -12.80 -1.20
CA VAL A 10 1.55 -12.04 -0.43
C VAL A 10 1.71 -10.56 -0.76
N ASP A 11 0.70 -9.96 -1.39
CA ASP A 11 0.69 -8.56 -1.78
C ASP A 11 -0.32 -7.76 -0.94
N LEU A 12 0.19 -6.90 -0.07
CA LEU A 12 -0.62 -6.11 0.86
C LEU A 12 -1.14 -4.81 0.24
N HIS A 13 -0.60 -4.41 -0.93
CA HIS A 13 -0.87 -3.10 -1.50
C HIS A 13 -0.90 -3.19 -3.03
N CYS A 14 -2.12 -3.24 -3.59
CA CYS A 14 -2.37 -3.37 -5.02
C CYS A 14 -3.68 -2.69 -5.39
N HIS A 15 -3.66 -1.78 -6.38
CA HIS A 15 -4.83 -0.99 -6.80
C HIS A 15 -5.57 -1.58 -8.01
N GLY A 16 -4.96 -2.50 -8.75
CA GLY A 16 -5.63 -3.11 -9.90
C GLY A 16 -4.68 -3.68 -10.96
N ALA A 17 -5.24 -4.04 -12.11
CA ALA A 17 -4.53 -4.52 -13.30
C ALA A 17 -5.46 -4.53 -14.52
N LEU A 18 -4.91 -4.75 -15.73
CA LEU A 18 -5.65 -4.99 -16.98
C LEU A 18 -6.68 -3.91 -17.34
N GLY A 19 -6.45 -2.66 -16.94
CA GLY A 19 -7.37 -1.54 -17.17
C GLY A 19 -8.43 -1.37 -16.08
N HIS A 20 -8.42 -2.19 -15.03
CA HIS A 20 -9.38 -2.19 -13.94
C HIS A 20 -8.74 -1.73 -12.63
N GLU A 21 -9.37 -0.78 -11.95
CA GLU A 21 -9.09 -0.44 -10.56
C GLU A 21 -10.00 -1.25 -9.65
N PHE A 22 -9.51 -1.70 -8.51
CA PHE A 22 -10.32 -2.37 -7.51
C PHE A 22 -11.47 -1.47 -7.04
N GLY A 23 -12.66 -2.08 -6.91
CA GLY A 23 -13.85 -1.41 -6.40
C GLY A 23 -14.65 -0.61 -7.43
N GLN A 24 -14.17 -0.41 -8.66
CA GLN A 24 -14.98 0.25 -9.70
C GLN A 24 -16.14 -0.64 -10.16
N ASP A 25 -15.86 -1.91 -10.41
CA ASP A 25 -16.87 -2.94 -10.69
C ASP A 25 -16.35 -4.33 -10.24
N GLY A 26 -17.28 -5.24 -9.95
CA GLY A 26 -16.93 -6.57 -9.42
C GLY A 26 -16.23 -7.47 -10.42
N GLN A 27 -16.62 -7.44 -11.71
CA GLN A 27 -16.01 -8.27 -12.74
C GLN A 27 -14.58 -7.80 -13.03
N GLY A 28 -14.36 -6.51 -13.25
CA GLY A 28 -13.05 -5.95 -13.49
C GLY A 28 -12.11 -6.16 -12.30
N SER A 29 -12.63 -6.05 -11.06
CA SER A 29 -11.87 -6.37 -9.85
C SER A 29 -11.46 -7.84 -9.78
N SER A 30 -12.33 -8.79 -10.16
CA SER A 30 -12.01 -10.21 -10.24
C SER A 30 -10.97 -10.51 -11.35
N GLU A 31 -11.08 -9.86 -12.51
CA GLU A 31 -10.10 -9.98 -13.60
C GLU A 31 -8.72 -9.47 -13.17
N ALA A 32 -8.65 -8.31 -12.51
CA ALA A 32 -7.41 -7.77 -11.95
C ALA A 32 -6.79 -8.72 -10.91
N ALA A 33 -7.59 -9.23 -9.96
CA ALA A 33 -7.13 -10.20 -8.97
C ALA A 33 -6.63 -11.50 -9.64
N GLY A 34 -7.32 -11.96 -10.68
CA GLY A 34 -6.93 -13.11 -11.49
C GLY A 34 -5.56 -12.94 -12.17
N HIS A 35 -5.26 -11.73 -12.66
CA HIS A 35 -3.96 -11.41 -13.25
C HIS A 35 -2.81 -11.53 -12.23
N HIS A 36 -2.95 -10.95 -11.05
CA HIS A 36 -1.95 -11.06 -9.98
C HIS A 36 -1.79 -12.50 -9.49
N ARG A 37 -2.90 -13.24 -9.38
CA ARG A 37 -2.87 -14.66 -9.01
C ARG A 37 -2.13 -15.49 -10.05
N ALA A 38 -2.35 -15.24 -11.34
CA ALA A 38 -1.61 -15.90 -12.42
C ALA A 38 -0.10 -15.57 -12.42
N ALA A 39 0.27 -14.42 -11.83
CA ALA A 39 1.65 -14.03 -11.60
C ALA A 39 2.25 -14.59 -10.28
N GLY A 40 1.53 -15.44 -9.53
CA GLY A 40 2.03 -16.11 -8.32
C GLY A 40 1.63 -15.47 -6.99
N VAL A 41 0.77 -14.44 -7.00
CA VAL A 41 0.23 -13.84 -5.77
C VAL A 41 -0.94 -14.69 -5.28
N THR A 42 -0.74 -15.43 -4.19
CA THR A 42 -1.79 -16.30 -3.61
C THR A 42 -2.63 -15.58 -2.56
N THR A 43 -2.08 -14.53 -1.94
CA THR A 43 -2.76 -13.69 -0.95
C THR A 43 -2.68 -12.24 -1.43
N LEU A 44 -3.81 -11.67 -1.80
CA LEU A 44 -3.91 -10.33 -2.39
C LEU A 44 -4.86 -9.45 -1.58
N VAL A 45 -4.39 -8.28 -1.17
CA VAL A 45 -5.22 -7.22 -0.58
C VAL A 45 -5.54 -6.19 -1.66
N GLY A 46 -6.84 -5.93 -1.86
CA GLY A 46 -7.28 -4.91 -2.81
C GLY A 46 -7.25 -3.52 -2.18
N SER A 47 -6.49 -2.60 -2.78
CA SER A 47 -6.31 -1.23 -2.28
C SER A 47 -7.25 -0.25 -2.96
N LEU A 48 -7.90 0.59 -2.17
CA LEU A 48 -8.75 1.70 -2.62
C LEU A 48 -8.04 3.02 -2.37
N VAL A 49 -7.89 3.83 -3.40
CA VAL A 49 -7.34 5.20 -3.27
C VAL A 49 -8.34 6.14 -2.59
N SER A 50 -7.85 7.31 -2.15
CA SER A 50 -8.68 8.35 -1.54
C SER A 50 -9.90 8.69 -2.41
N GLY A 51 -11.06 8.74 -1.80
CA GLY A 51 -12.34 9.02 -2.46
C GLY A 51 -13.32 9.73 -1.55
N ARG A 52 -14.43 10.19 -2.12
CA ARG A 52 -15.56 10.71 -1.34
C ARG A 52 -16.20 9.58 -0.52
N PRO A 53 -16.80 9.86 0.65
CA PRO A 53 -17.41 8.82 1.48
C PRO A 53 -18.35 7.87 0.72
N ASP A 54 -19.28 8.40 -0.07
CA ASP A 54 -20.23 7.58 -0.84
C ASP A 54 -19.53 6.70 -1.88
N THR A 55 -18.45 7.18 -2.49
CA THR A 55 -17.64 6.41 -3.43
C THR A 55 -16.95 5.25 -2.72
N LEU A 56 -16.28 5.52 -1.59
CA LEU A 56 -15.57 4.49 -0.81
C LEU A 56 -16.53 3.43 -0.29
N ILE A 57 -17.72 3.82 0.20
CA ILE A 57 -18.78 2.88 0.63
C ILE A 57 -19.18 1.97 -0.54
N GLY A 58 -19.43 2.54 -1.72
CA GLY A 58 -19.77 1.77 -2.92
C GLY A 58 -18.65 0.83 -3.36
N GLN A 59 -17.39 1.27 -3.29
CA GLN A 59 -16.22 0.46 -3.64
C GLN A 59 -16.02 -0.71 -2.67
N VAL A 60 -16.14 -0.47 -1.36
CA VAL A 60 -16.08 -1.53 -0.34
C VAL A 60 -17.21 -2.54 -0.55
N ALA A 61 -18.44 -2.08 -0.82
CA ALA A 61 -19.56 -2.97 -1.14
C ALA A 61 -19.30 -3.83 -2.40
N THR A 62 -18.59 -3.26 -3.39
CA THR A 62 -18.19 -3.97 -4.62
C THR A 62 -17.13 -5.04 -4.35
N LEU A 63 -16.17 -4.79 -3.45
CA LEU A 63 -15.09 -5.73 -3.14
C LEU A 63 -15.48 -6.79 -2.10
N ALA A 64 -16.44 -6.53 -1.23
CA ALA A 64 -16.84 -7.45 -0.18
C ALA A 64 -17.19 -8.88 -0.68
N PRO A 65 -17.89 -9.07 -1.82
CA PRO A 65 -18.10 -10.40 -2.40
C PRO A 65 -16.80 -11.12 -2.80
N LEU A 66 -15.77 -10.38 -3.25
CA LEU A 66 -14.47 -10.96 -3.62
C LEU A 66 -13.69 -11.40 -2.38
N VAL A 67 -13.87 -10.71 -1.25
CA VAL A 67 -13.32 -11.15 0.04
C VAL A 67 -14.09 -12.39 0.52
N ALA A 68 -15.40 -12.41 0.42
CA ALA A 68 -16.22 -13.56 0.80
C ALA A 68 -15.90 -14.82 -0.01
N SER A 69 -15.54 -14.69 -1.29
CA SER A 69 -15.13 -15.79 -2.16
C SER A 69 -13.67 -16.23 -1.97
N GLY A 70 -12.86 -15.44 -1.25
CA GLY A 70 -11.42 -15.66 -1.10
C GLY A 70 -10.59 -15.22 -2.31
N GLU A 71 -11.17 -14.48 -3.25
CA GLU A 71 -10.43 -13.86 -4.35
C GLU A 71 -9.52 -12.72 -3.87
N LEU A 72 -9.94 -12.00 -2.83
CA LEU A 72 -9.14 -11.05 -2.08
C LEU A 72 -9.00 -11.50 -0.63
N ALA A 73 -7.85 -11.28 -0.03
CA ALA A 73 -7.61 -11.55 1.39
C ALA A 73 -8.17 -10.44 2.30
N GLY A 74 -8.46 -9.27 1.73
CA GLY A 74 -8.99 -8.13 2.45
C GLY A 74 -8.96 -6.87 1.60
N ILE A 75 -9.31 -5.75 2.21
CA ILE A 75 -9.38 -4.42 1.60
C ILE A 75 -8.46 -3.49 2.39
N HIS A 76 -7.62 -2.76 1.68
CA HIS A 76 -6.80 -1.67 2.18
C HIS A 76 -7.41 -0.32 1.75
N LEU A 77 -7.53 0.61 2.67
CA LEU A 77 -7.88 2.00 2.39
C LEU A 77 -6.61 2.85 2.36
N GLU A 78 -6.25 3.43 1.22
CA GLU A 78 -5.18 4.40 1.12
C GLU A 78 -5.76 5.83 1.15
N GLY A 79 -5.84 6.37 2.35
CA GLY A 79 -6.50 7.64 2.63
C GLY A 79 -8.01 7.48 2.93
N PRO A 80 -8.80 8.57 2.88
CA PRO A 80 -8.47 9.94 2.43
C PRO A 80 -7.77 10.83 3.48
N PHE A 81 -7.32 10.31 4.59
CA PHE A 81 -6.76 11.05 5.72
C PHE A 81 -5.24 11.31 5.54
N LEU A 82 -4.85 11.80 4.36
CA LEU A 82 -3.46 11.98 3.94
C LEU A 82 -3.01 13.44 4.01
N SER A 83 -1.69 13.67 4.02
CA SER A 83 -1.10 15.00 3.88
C SER A 83 -1.37 15.58 2.50
N GLN A 84 -1.85 16.82 2.43
CA GLN A 84 -2.03 17.56 1.17
C GLN A 84 -0.70 17.73 0.43
N GLU A 85 0.39 17.96 1.17
CA GLU A 85 1.73 18.18 0.66
C GLU A 85 2.35 16.89 0.09
N ARG A 86 1.91 15.74 0.63
CA ARG A 86 2.46 14.41 0.30
C ARG A 86 1.45 13.49 -0.37
N ARG A 87 0.43 14.07 -0.99
CA ARG A 87 -0.68 13.33 -1.59
C ARG A 87 -0.30 12.39 -2.75
N GLY A 88 0.89 12.57 -3.37
CA GLY A 88 1.27 11.76 -4.53
C GLY A 88 0.25 11.87 -5.66
N ALA A 89 -0.34 10.76 -6.05
CA ALA A 89 -1.37 10.64 -7.09
C ALA A 89 -2.81 10.64 -6.54
N HIS A 90 -3.04 11.09 -5.32
CA HIS A 90 -4.41 11.26 -4.79
C HIS A 90 -5.00 12.61 -5.18
N ASP A 91 -6.31 12.62 -5.44
CA ASP A 91 -7.07 13.84 -5.72
C ASP A 91 -7.13 14.73 -4.46
N PRO A 92 -6.54 15.95 -4.49
CA PRO A 92 -6.52 16.82 -3.32
C PRO A 92 -7.92 17.26 -2.85
N SER A 93 -8.93 17.20 -3.72
CA SER A 93 -10.28 17.66 -3.41
C SER A 93 -11.05 16.70 -2.48
N VAL A 94 -10.59 15.46 -2.33
CA VAL A 94 -11.22 14.45 -1.47
C VAL A 94 -10.44 14.17 -0.18
N LEU A 95 -9.25 14.78 -0.01
CA LEU A 95 -8.45 14.60 1.21
C LEU A 95 -9.06 15.38 2.38
N THR A 96 -9.24 14.70 3.50
CA THR A 96 -9.85 15.26 4.72
C THR A 96 -9.04 14.92 5.97
N ASP A 97 -9.38 15.54 7.07
CA ASP A 97 -9.00 15.06 8.40
C ASP A 97 -9.75 13.75 8.72
N PRO A 98 -9.24 12.91 9.63
CA PRO A 98 -9.91 11.71 10.10
C PRO A 98 -11.39 11.93 10.42
N ASP A 99 -12.23 11.09 9.79
CA ASP A 99 -13.68 11.05 9.97
C ASP A 99 -14.09 9.68 10.51
N LEU A 100 -14.38 9.60 11.81
CA LEU A 100 -14.78 8.35 12.46
C LEU A 100 -16.15 7.85 11.96
N ALA A 101 -17.03 8.73 11.49
CA ALA A 101 -18.31 8.31 10.92
C ALA A 101 -18.10 7.55 9.60
N LEU A 102 -17.11 7.93 8.80
CA LEU A 102 -16.72 7.18 7.60
C LEU A 102 -16.17 5.79 7.99
N VAL A 103 -15.32 5.69 9.03
CA VAL A 103 -14.81 4.39 9.51
C VAL A 103 -15.97 3.46 9.88
N GLU A 104 -16.90 3.92 10.72
CA GLU A 104 -18.06 3.11 11.16
C GLU A 104 -18.96 2.73 9.97
N SER A 105 -19.14 3.61 8.98
CA SER A 105 -19.94 3.32 7.78
C SER A 105 -19.30 2.21 6.93
N LEU A 106 -18.00 2.23 6.73
CA LEU A 106 -17.29 1.21 5.95
C LEU A 106 -17.26 -0.15 6.68
N VAL A 107 -17.05 -0.15 8.00
CA VAL A 107 -17.16 -1.37 8.83
C VAL A 107 -18.58 -1.96 8.76
N SER A 108 -19.61 -1.10 8.84
CA SER A 108 -21.01 -1.55 8.70
C SER A 108 -21.28 -2.15 7.32
N THR A 109 -20.74 -1.54 6.26
CA THR A 109 -20.86 -2.07 4.88
C THR A 109 -20.26 -3.48 4.77
N CYS A 110 -19.09 -3.70 5.36
CA CYS A 110 -18.48 -5.04 5.39
C CYS A 110 -19.33 -6.05 6.18
N ALA A 111 -19.84 -5.64 7.35
CA ALA A 111 -20.68 -6.48 8.19
C ALA A 111 -22.01 -6.85 7.49
N GLU A 112 -22.65 -5.90 6.82
CA GLU A 112 -23.87 -6.14 6.03
C GLU A 112 -23.65 -7.09 4.85
N ALA A 113 -22.43 -7.06 4.27
CA ALA A 113 -22.01 -8.01 3.23
C ALA A 113 -21.57 -9.39 3.77
N GLY A 114 -21.57 -9.60 5.10
CA GLY A 114 -21.20 -10.86 5.73
C GLY A 114 -19.69 -11.09 5.88
N VAL A 115 -18.88 -10.06 5.72
CA VAL A 115 -17.41 -10.08 5.85
C VAL A 115 -16.90 -8.95 6.78
N PRO A 116 -17.27 -8.99 8.08
CA PRO A 116 -16.98 -7.89 9.02
C PRO A 116 -15.51 -7.56 9.17
N GLU A 117 -14.61 -8.49 8.84
CA GLU A 117 -13.16 -8.35 8.93
C GLU A 117 -12.50 -8.02 7.59
N ALA A 118 -13.28 -7.63 6.56
CA ALA A 118 -12.74 -7.37 5.22
C ALA A 118 -11.77 -6.19 5.17
N LEU A 119 -11.95 -5.17 6.01
CA LEU A 119 -11.00 -4.05 6.11
C LEU A 119 -9.80 -4.49 6.95
N VAL A 120 -8.63 -4.69 6.32
CA VAL A 120 -7.44 -5.21 7.01
C VAL A 120 -6.39 -4.15 7.32
N GLN A 121 -6.37 -3.05 6.55
CA GLN A 121 -5.34 -2.02 6.62
C GLN A 121 -5.91 -0.66 6.23
N TRP A 122 -5.41 0.41 6.87
CA TRP A 122 -5.78 1.79 6.54
C TRP A 122 -4.59 2.73 6.63
N THR A 123 -4.18 3.30 5.50
CA THR A 123 -3.09 4.28 5.42
C THR A 123 -3.58 5.68 5.75
N PHE A 124 -2.85 6.38 6.62
CA PHE A 124 -3.13 7.75 7.02
C PHE A 124 -1.86 8.53 7.36
N ALA A 125 -1.95 9.87 7.36
CA ALA A 125 -0.89 10.77 7.76
C ALA A 125 -1.01 11.13 9.26
N PRO A 126 -0.01 10.80 10.10
CA PRO A 126 -0.10 10.93 11.55
C PRO A 126 -0.20 12.37 12.05
N GLU A 127 0.20 13.37 11.26
CA GLU A 127 0.10 14.78 11.57
C GLU A 127 -1.31 15.36 11.41
N ARG A 128 -2.25 14.60 10.84
CA ARG A 128 -3.63 15.10 10.65
C ARG A 128 -4.35 15.19 11.99
N PRO A 129 -5.10 16.27 12.26
CA PRO A 129 -5.93 16.38 13.46
C PRO A 129 -6.91 15.20 13.60
N GLY A 130 -6.97 14.55 14.76
CA GLY A 130 -7.84 13.38 14.98
C GLY A 130 -7.20 12.02 14.70
N SER A 131 -5.89 11.97 14.33
CA SER A 131 -5.20 10.73 14.03
C SER A 131 -5.09 9.78 15.23
N ALA A 132 -5.01 10.27 16.46
CA ALA A 132 -4.96 9.43 17.65
C ALA A 132 -6.32 8.71 17.90
N GLU A 133 -7.42 9.43 17.72
CA GLU A 133 -8.76 8.89 17.78
C GLU A 133 -9.03 7.89 16.65
N LEU A 134 -8.50 8.17 15.44
CA LEU A 134 -8.56 7.25 14.31
C LEU A 134 -7.87 5.92 14.65
N VAL A 135 -6.63 5.94 15.16
CA VAL A 135 -5.90 4.74 15.57
C VAL A 135 -6.71 3.90 16.55
N THR A 136 -7.30 4.55 17.57
CA THR A 136 -8.15 3.87 18.54
C THR A 136 -9.38 3.23 17.90
N ALA A 137 -10.01 3.90 16.94
CA ALA A 137 -11.17 3.38 16.22
C ALA A 137 -10.79 2.20 15.32
N LEU A 138 -9.73 2.31 14.53
CA LEU A 138 -9.26 1.25 13.64
C LEU A 138 -8.86 -0.01 14.43
N ALA A 139 -8.07 0.16 15.51
CA ALA A 139 -7.63 -0.95 16.38
C ALA A 139 -8.83 -1.71 16.98
N ARG A 140 -9.89 -1.00 17.38
CA ARG A 140 -11.11 -1.60 17.93
C ARG A 140 -11.84 -2.51 16.92
N HIS A 141 -11.69 -2.25 15.63
CA HIS A 141 -12.25 -3.05 14.54
C HIS A 141 -11.25 -4.05 13.96
N GLY A 142 -10.04 -4.22 14.55
CA GLY A 142 -9.01 -5.11 14.04
C GLY A 142 -8.30 -4.60 12.77
N ILE A 143 -8.59 -3.37 12.33
CA ILE A 143 -7.98 -2.76 11.14
C ILE A 143 -6.60 -2.23 11.53
N LEU A 144 -5.54 -2.61 10.80
CA LEU A 144 -4.17 -2.15 11.05
C LEU A 144 -3.99 -0.72 10.52
N PRO A 145 -3.73 0.27 11.40
CA PRO A 145 -3.36 1.60 10.94
C PRO A 145 -1.94 1.56 10.33
N ALA A 146 -1.79 2.14 9.14
CA ALA A 146 -0.50 2.24 8.44
C ALA A 146 -0.11 3.71 8.26
N VAL A 147 1.13 4.06 8.60
CA VAL A 147 1.63 5.43 8.43
C VAL A 147 2.13 5.62 7.00
N GLY A 148 1.54 6.55 6.27
CA GLY A 148 1.94 6.87 4.89
C GLY A 148 1.47 8.23 4.43
N HIS A 149 1.93 8.67 3.26
CA HIS A 149 1.55 9.96 2.65
C HIS A 149 1.61 11.13 3.65
N THR A 150 2.76 11.28 4.31
CA THR A 150 2.93 12.15 5.48
C THR A 150 4.07 13.15 5.31
N ASP A 151 3.87 14.37 5.79
CA ASP A 151 4.89 15.42 5.95
C ASP A 151 5.35 15.56 7.41
N ALA A 152 5.02 14.58 8.26
CA ALA A 152 5.31 14.61 9.68
C ALA A 152 6.81 14.65 10.00
N SER A 153 7.15 15.20 11.15
CA SER A 153 8.50 15.09 11.72
C SER A 153 8.78 13.65 12.20
N ALA A 154 10.06 13.32 12.38
CA ALA A 154 10.46 12.04 12.93
C ALA A 154 9.84 11.76 14.31
N ASP A 155 9.72 12.76 15.15
CA ASP A 155 9.15 12.62 16.51
C ASP A 155 7.66 12.28 16.45
N VAL A 156 6.90 12.91 15.54
CA VAL A 156 5.46 12.63 15.34
C VAL A 156 5.27 11.20 14.86
N VAL A 157 6.06 10.76 13.85
CA VAL A 157 5.99 9.39 13.33
C VAL A 157 6.38 8.38 14.41
N SER A 158 7.49 8.59 15.13
CA SER A 158 7.91 7.68 16.20
C SER A 158 6.87 7.53 17.30
N ALA A 159 6.25 8.64 17.73
CA ALA A 159 5.19 8.61 18.72
C ALA A 159 3.94 7.87 18.20
N MET A 160 3.58 8.07 16.92
CA MET A 160 2.44 7.41 16.31
C MET A 160 2.67 5.90 16.15
N LEU A 161 3.85 5.47 15.70
CA LEU A 161 4.19 4.04 15.61
C LEU A 161 4.06 3.35 16.97
N SER A 162 4.56 3.98 18.05
CA SER A 162 4.40 3.45 19.40
C SER A 162 2.93 3.39 19.82
N SER A 163 2.14 4.43 19.52
CA SER A 163 0.71 4.46 19.83
C SER A 163 -0.08 3.37 19.09
N ILE A 164 0.25 3.10 17.83
CA ILE A 164 -0.37 2.02 17.04
C ILE A 164 0.01 0.65 17.64
N ALA A 165 1.29 0.43 17.98
CA ALA A 165 1.73 -0.81 18.59
C ALA A 165 1.01 -1.09 19.91
N ASP A 166 0.86 -0.07 20.75
CA ASP A 166 0.13 -0.17 22.03
C ASP A 166 -1.37 -0.46 21.82
N ALA A 167 -2.00 0.19 20.82
CA ALA A 167 -3.43 0.03 20.55
C ALA A 167 -3.76 -1.32 19.89
N CYS A 168 -2.90 -1.80 18.99
CA CYS A 168 -3.14 -3.01 18.20
C CYS A 168 -2.49 -4.27 18.82
N GLY A 169 -1.54 -4.12 19.77
CA GLY A 169 -0.80 -5.25 20.33
C GLY A 169 0.14 -5.96 19.35
N ARG A 170 0.42 -5.33 18.21
CA ARG A 170 1.29 -5.86 17.13
C ARG A 170 2.08 -4.74 16.45
N PRO A 171 3.17 -5.06 15.71
CA PRO A 171 3.94 -4.05 15.00
C PRO A 171 3.08 -3.28 14.00
N PRO A 172 3.17 -1.93 13.99
CA PRO A 172 2.52 -1.08 12.98
C PRO A 172 3.14 -1.27 11.60
N LEU A 173 2.41 -0.80 10.57
CA LEU A 173 2.86 -0.79 9.18
C LEU A 173 3.23 0.63 8.74
N VAL A 174 4.24 0.75 7.88
CA VAL A 174 4.57 1.99 7.18
C VAL A 174 4.40 1.75 5.68
N THR A 175 3.46 2.47 5.09
CA THR A 175 3.06 2.32 3.68
C THR A 175 4.19 2.79 2.76
N HIS A 176 4.53 1.98 1.75
CA HIS A 176 5.50 2.20 0.67
C HIS A 176 6.62 3.21 0.99
N LEU A 177 7.48 2.84 1.94
CA LEU A 177 8.58 3.67 2.47
C LEU A 177 9.25 4.53 1.38
N PHE A 178 9.52 5.79 1.66
CA PHE A 178 10.00 6.90 0.81
C PHE A 178 8.90 7.58 -0.02
N ASN A 179 7.91 6.84 -0.51
CA ASN A 179 6.89 7.38 -1.41
C ASN A 179 5.85 8.19 -0.61
N GLY A 180 5.41 9.31 -1.15
CA GLY A 180 4.53 10.21 -0.41
C GLY A 180 5.16 10.75 0.90
N MET A 181 6.50 10.88 0.98
CA MET A 181 7.23 11.37 2.14
C MET A 181 8.26 12.44 1.75
N PRO A 182 8.70 13.31 2.69
CA PRO A 182 9.85 14.19 2.46
C PRO A 182 11.12 13.39 2.16
N ALA A 183 11.99 13.95 1.32
CA ALA A 183 13.28 13.33 1.07
C ALA A 183 14.09 13.22 2.39
N PHE A 184 14.72 12.05 2.61
CA PHE A 184 15.60 11.83 3.74
C PHE A 184 16.77 12.83 3.73
N HIS A 185 16.93 13.58 4.81
CA HIS A 185 18.02 14.54 4.94
C HIS A 185 18.66 14.43 6.34
N HIS A 186 19.99 14.42 6.39
CA HIS A 186 20.77 14.16 7.61
C HIS A 186 20.52 15.13 8.77
N ARG A 187 19.93 16.32 8.55
CA ARG A 187 19.53 17.29 9.58
C ARG A 187 18.01 17.36 9.79
N ALA A 188 17.22 16.64 8.95
CA ALA A 188 15.76 16.57 9.05
C ALA A 188 15.35 15.20 8.52
N GLY A 189 15.51 14.16 9.34
CA GLY A 189 15.29 12.77 8.93
C GLY A 189 13.87 12.44 8.51
N GLY A 190 12.89 13.16 9.08
CA GLY A 190 11.47 13.01 8.74
C GLY A 190 10.92 11.60 9.01
N PRO A 191 9.83 11.23 8.34
CA PRO A 191 9.18 9.94 8.50
C PRO A 191 10.08 8.77 8.13
N VAL A 192 10.91 8.92 7.09
CA VAL A 192 11.83 7.87 6.61
C VAL A 192 12.82 7.45 7.71
N ALA A 193 13.45 8.42 8.41
CA ALA A 193 14.40 8.09 9.48
C ALA A 193 13.70 7.40 10.66
N ALA A 194 12.51 7.86 11.04
CA ALA A 194 11.73 7.26 12.12
C ALA A 194 11.33 5.81 11.79
N ALA A 195 10.82 5.58 10.57
CA ALA A 195 10.42 4.26 10.11
C ALA A 195 11.59 3.27 10.04
N LEU A 196 12.71 3.67 9.41
CA LEU A 196 13.92 2.83 9.33
C LEU A 196 14.47 2.48 10.73
N ALA A 197 14.51 3.46 11.63
CA ALA A 197 15.00 3.23 12.98
C ALA A 197 14.07 2.30 13.79
N ALA A 198 12.75 2.43 13.65
CA ALA A 198 11.77 1.56 14.28
C ALA A 198 11.84 0.12 13.70
N ALA A 199 11.86 -0.01 12.36
CA ALA A 199 11.95 -1.30 11.70
C ALA A 199 13.25 -2.05 12.03
N ALA A 200 14.39 -1.35 12.08
CA ALA A 200 15.68 -1.94 12.51
C ALA A 200 15.67 -2.46 13.95
N ARG A 201 14.74 -2.01 14.79
CA ARG A 201 14.53 -2.56 16.15
C ARG A 201 13.41 -3.61 16.22
N GLY A 202 12.79 -3.94 15.08
CA GLY A 202 11.64 -4.85 15.04
C GLY A 202 10.34 -4.25 15.55
N GLU A 203 10.24 -2.92 15.61
CA GLU A 203 9.09 -2.19 16.16
C GLU A 203 8.03 -1.86 15.12
N CYS A 204 8.33 -1.99 13.84
CA CYS A 204 7.36 -1.86 12.74
C CYS A 204 7.77 -2.69 11.52
N VAL A 205 6.84 -2.89 10.60
CA VAL A 205 7.10 -3.40 9.24
C VAL A 205 7.01 -2.25 8.25
N VAL A 206 7.90 -2.20 7.26
CA VAL A 206 7.87 -1.20 6.20
C VAL A 206 7.49 -1.86 4.87
N GLU A 207 6.53 -1.31 4.15
CA GLU A 207 6.30 -1.69 2.76
C GLU A 207 7.39 -1.10 1.87
N LEU A 208 7.80 -1.83 0.84
CA LEU A 208 8.81 -1.39 -0.11
C LEU A 208 8.44 -1.82 -1.54
N ILE A 209 8.44 -0.87 -2.48
CA ILE A 209 8.18 -1.12 -3.90
C ILE A 209 9.52 -1.32 -4.60
N THR A 210 9.74 -2.50 -5.18
CA THR A 210 10.99 -2.88 -5.86
C THR A 210 10.77 -3.09 -7.36
N ASP A 211 10.16 -2.11 -8.02
CA ASP A 211 9.83 -2.14 -9.46
C ASP A 211 10.90 -1.48 -10.35
N GLY A 212 11.97 -0.93 -9.74
CA GLY A 212 13.03 -0.20 -10.44
C GLY A 212 12.68 1.23 -10.83
N VAL A 213 11.52 1.71 -10.43
CA VAL A 213 11.02 3.07 -10.69
C VAL A 213 10.91 3.88 -9.40
N HIS A 214 10.25 3.31 -8.38
CA HIS A 214 9.97 3.99 -7.11
C HIS A 214 11.20 4.17 -6.23
N VAL A 215 12.06 3.15 -6.16
CA VAL A 215 13.23 3.15 -5.27
C VAL A 215 14.47 2.68 -6.05
N ALA A 216 15.57 3.42 -5.92
CA ALA A 216 16.84 3.08 -6.56
C ALA A 216 17.46 1.80 -5.95
N PRO A 217 18.17 0.97 -6.74
CA PRO A 217 18.67 -0.33 -6.28
C PRO A 217 19.61 -0.24 -5.07
N GLU A 218 20.45 0.79 -4.99
CA GLU A 218 21.31 1.02 -3.83
C GLU A 218 20.53 1.38 -2.56
N VAL A 219 19.37 2.03 -2.68
CA VAL A 219 18.49 2.36 -1.56
C VAL A 219 17.75 1.10 -1.10
N VAL A 220 17.28 0.27 -2.04
CA VAL A 220 16.67 -1.03 -1.72
C VAL A 220 17.66 -1.90 -0.94
N ARG A 221 18.91 -2.03 -1.41
CA ARG A 221 19.95 -2.76 -0.67
C ARG A 221 20.18 -2.20 0.72
N MET A 222 20.31 -0.88 0.85
CA MET A 222 20.48 -0.22 2.14
C MET A 222 19.35 -0.55 3.13
N VAL A 223 18.10 -0.56 2.65
CA VAL A 223 16.95 -0.91 3.50
C VAL A 223 17.06 -2.36 3.98
N PHE A 224 17.31 -3.33 3.09
CA PHE A 224 17.45 -4.73 3.46
C PHE A 224 18.62 -4.95 4.44
N GLU A 225 19.78 -4.34 4.20
CA GLU A 225 20.95 -4.43 5.07
C GLU A 225 20.74 -3.79 6.45
N THR A 226 19.89 -2.76 6.53
CA THR A 226 19.66 -2.02 7.78
C THR A 226 18.54 -2.63 8.61
N VAL A 227 17.47 -3.06 7.95
CA VAL A 227 16.21 -3.46 8.59
C VAL A 227 16.08 -4.97 8.74
N GLY A 228 16.56 -5.73 7.76
CA GLY A 228 16.33 -7.18 7.65
C GLY A 228 14.99 -7.53 7.00
N PRO A 229 14.93 -8.67 6.27
CA PRO A 229 13.75 -9.06 5.50
C PRO A 229 12.51 -9.33 6.35
N GLU A 230 12.68 -9.65 7.65
CA GLU A 230 11.59 -9.94 8.60
C GLU A 230 10.77 -8.70 8.97
N HIS A 231 11.25 -7.52 8.59
CA HIS A 231 10.58 -6.23 8.85
C HIS A 231 10.32 -5.42 7.57
N ILE A 232 10.42 -6.09 6.41
CA ILE A 232 10.11 -5.53 5.09
C ILE A 232 8.98 -6.35 4.47
N ALA A 233 7.91 -5.69 4.04
CA ALA A 233 6.89 -6.27 3.18
C ALA A 233 7.06 -5.72 1.76
N LEU A 234 7.48 -6.56 0.80
CA LEU A 234 7.45 -6.16 -0.60
C LEU A 234 6.00 -6.04 -1.06
N VAL A 235 5.69 -4.95 -1.75
CA VAL A 235 4.38 -4.70 -2.33
C VAL A 235 4.51 -4.28 -3.78
N SER A 236 3.48 -4.54 -4.59
CA SER A 236 3.49 -4.12 -5.99
C SER A 236 3.14 -2.65 -6.14
N ASP A 237 2.22 -2.13 -5.36
CA ASP A 237 1.55 -0.85 -5.60
C ASP A 237 1.04 -0.76 -7.05
N ALA A 238 0.62 -1.91 -7.59
CA ALA A 238 0.22 -2.06 -8.99
C ALA A 238 -1.07 -1.28 -9.27
N MET A 239 -1.10 -0.55 -10.38
CA MET A 239 -2.27 0.21 -10.81
C MET A 239 -2.90 -0.38 -12.07
N ALA A 240 -4.02 0.19 -12.54
CA ALA A 240 -4.79 -0.34 -13.66
C ALA A 240 -3.98 -0.65 -14.94
N ALA A 241 -2.85 0.01 -15.17
CA ALA A 241 -2.00 -0.26 -16.34
C ALA A 241 -1.17 -1.55 -16.23
N THR A 242 -1.10 -2.20 -15.06
CA THR A 242 -0.36 -3.44 -14.87
C THR A 242 -0.87 -4.54 -15.81
N GLY A 243 0.04 -5.21 -16.51
CA GLY A 243 -0.29 -6.20 -17.54
C GLY A 243 -0.65 -5.61 -18.90
N LEU A 244 -0.67 -4.28 -19.05
CA LEU A 244 -0.87 -3.55 -20.29
C LEU A 244 0.41 -2.80 -20.72
N GLY A 245 0.39 -2.15 -21.84
CA GLY A 245 1.52 -1.39 -22.36
C GLY A 245 1.46 0.10 -22.02
N ASP A 246 2.38 0.87 -22.63
CA ASP A 246 2.33 2.33 -22.59
C ASP A 246 0.99 2.85 -23.12
N GLY A 247 0.47 3.92 -22.52
CA GLY A 247 -0.84 4.49 -22.90
C GLY A 247 -1.40 5.43 -21.84
N ALA A 248 -2.66 5.83 -22.04
CA ALA A 248 -3.41 6.66 -21.11
C ALA A 248 -4.34 5.79 -20.24
N TYR A 249 -4.31 6.03 -18.95
CA TYR A 249 -5.07 5.32 -17.92
C TYR A 249 -5.65 6.30 -16.91
N THR A 250 -6.27 5.78 -15.85
CA THR A 250 -6.75 6.57 -14.72
C THR A 250 -6.26 5.97 -13.40
N ILE A 251 -6.27 6.78 -12.34
CA ILE A 251 -6.23 6.36 -10.94
C ILE A 251 -7.22 7.24 -10.17
N GLY A 252 -8.29 6.62 -9.67
CA GLY A 252 -9.43 7.34 -9.14
C GLY A 252 -10.04 8.28 -10.20
N THR A 253 -9.96 9.60 -9.97
CA THR A 253 -10.44 10.64 -10.88
C THR A 253 -9.33 11.28 -11.73
N LEU A 254 -8.07 10.87 -11.56
CA LEU A 254 -6.92 11.52 -12.15
C LEU A 254 -6.45 10.77 -13.41
N GLU A 255 -6.06 11.53 -14.44
CA GLU A 255 -5.47 10.99 -15.66
C GLU A 255 -4.00 10.61 -15.43
N VAL A 256 -3.60 9.44 -15.94
CA VAL A 256 -2.25 8.87 -15.85
C VAL A 256 -1.75 8.57 -17.25
N GLU A 257 -0.53 8.96 -17.54
CA GLU A 257 0.22 8.55 -18.73
C GLU A 257 1.28 7.52 -18.35
N VAL A 258 1.27 6.37 -19.02
CA VAL A 258 2.33 5.37 -18.91
C VAL A 258 3.24 5.49 -20.11
N ALA A 259 4.51 5.74 -19.85
CA ALA A 259 5.54 5.82 -20.88
C ALA A 259 6.79 5.05 -20.42
N ARG A 260 7.21 4.09 -21.24
CA ARG A 260 8.33 3.16 -20.94
C ARG A 260 8.16 2.44 -19.60
N GLY A 261 6.91 2.00 -19.34
CA GLY A 261 6.55 1.30 -18.12
C GLY A 261 6.49 2.16 -16.85
N VAL A 262 6.59 3.49 -16.95
CA VAL A 262 6.48 4.40 -15.80
C VAL A 262 5.16 5.14 -15.85
N ALA A 263 4.31 4.93 -14.84
CA ALA A 263 3.03 5.61 -14.69
C ALA A 263 3.22 6.97 -13.98
N ARG A 264 2.68 8.04 -14.57
CA ARG A 264 2.73 9.39 -13.98
C ARG A 264 1.42 10.10 -14.17
N LEU A 265 1.05 10.96 -13.22
CA LEU A 265 -0.08 11.87 -13.42
C LEU A 265 0.15 12.71 -14.68
N ALA A 266 -0.89 12.82 -15.52
CA ALA A 266 -0.87 13.62 -16.72
C ALA A 266 -0.74 15.11 -16.33
N ASP A 267 0.33 15.76 -16.79
CA ASP A 267 0.66 17.15 -16.46
C ASP A 267 0.71 18.06 -17.70
N GLY A 268 -0.07 17.71 -18.71
CA GLY A 268 -0.12 18.42 -19.98
C GLY A 268 1.12 18.16 -20.88
N GLY A 269 1.83 17.05 -20.65
CA GLY A 269 2.93 16.57 -21.50
C GLY A 269 4.32 17.02 -21.05
N SER A 270 4.49 17.55 -19.81
CA SER A 270 5.82 17.89 -19.27
C SER A 270 6.61 16.66 -18.80
N GLY A 271 5.94 15.53 -18.55
CA GLY A 271 6.52 14.28 -18.04
C GLY A 271 7.05 14.40 -16.60
N ARG A 272 6.59 15.41 -15.85
CA ARG A 272 7.03 15.72 -14.48
C ARG A 272 5.99 15.44 -13.42
N GLY A 273 4.83 14.87 -13.79
CA GLY A 273 3.79 14.45 -12.85
C GLY A 273 4.31 13.45 -11.82
N SER A 274 3.69 13.41 -10.64
CA SER A 274 3.99 12.40 -9.63
C SER A 274 3.88 10.99 -10.21
N ILE A 275 4.71 10.07 -9.74
CA ILE A 275 4.52 8.65 -10.02
C ILE A 275 3.13 8.27 -9.47
N ALA A 276 2.41 7.44 -10.20
CA ALA A 276 1.01 7.09 -9.94
C ALA A 276 0.84 5.57 -9.87
N GLY A 277 1.48 4.96 -8.88
CA GLY A 277 1.56 3.51 -8.73
C GLY A 277 2.51 2.83 -9.72
N SER A 278 2.61 1.52 -9.60
CA SER A 278 3.49 0.67 -10.42
C SER A 278 2.73 0.03 -11.58
N THR A 279 3.46 -0.34 -12.62
CA THR A 279 2.97 -1.20 -13.72
C THR A 279 3.47 -2.65 -13.60
N SER A 280 4.11 -2.98 -12.48
CA SER A 280 4.72 -4.29 -12.20
C SER A 280 3.80 -5.13 -11.31
N THR A 281 3.83 -6.45 -11.50
CA THR A 281 3.30 -7.39 -10.50
C THR A 281 4.29 -7.56 -9.34
N LEU A 282 3.85 -8.13 -8.20
CA LEU A 282 4.77 -8.45 -7.10
C LEU A 282 5.87 -9.43 -7.54
N ALA A 283 5.57 -10.36 -8.45
CA ALA A 283 6.58 -11.26 -9.02
C ALA A 283 7.66 -10.50 -9.82
N ASP A 284 7.30 -9.43 -10.53
CA ASP A 284 8.25 -8.57 -11.20
C ASP A 284 9.13 -7.82 -10.20
N CYS A 285 8.53 -7.33 -9.10
CA CYS A 285 9.24 -6.68 -7.98
C CYS A 285 10.25 -7.64 -7.34
N VAL A 286 9.85 -8.88 -7.04
CA VAL A 286 10.75 -9.93 -6.52
C VAL A 286 11.92 -10.18 -7.47
N ARG A 287 11.63 -10.40 -8.74
CA ARG A 287 12.66 -10.63 -9.76
C ARG A 287 13.64 -9.47 -9.84
N TRP A 288 13.15 -8.25 -9.90
CA TRP A 288 13.99 -7.06 -9.97
C TRP A 288 14.87 -6.90 -8.71
N ALA A 289 14.34 -7.19 -7.53
CA ALA A 289 15.09 -7.13 -6.28
C ALA A 289 16.27 -8.13 -6.27
N VAL A 290 16.09 -9.33 -6.82
CA VAL A 290 17.16 -10.33 -6.94
C VAL A 290 18.14 -9.99 -8.06
N GLU A 291 17.65 -9.75 -9.28
CA GLU A 291 18.48 -9.65 -10.48
C GLU A 291 19.18 -8.29 -10.62
N VAL A 292 18.51 -7.19 -10.20
CA VAL A 292 19.02 -5.82 -10.39
C VAL A 292 19.52 -5.22 -9.08
N ALA A 293 18.75 -5.32 -8.00
CA ALA A 293 19.26 -4.86 -6.71
C ALA A 293 20.30 -5.83 -6.12
N GLY A 294 20.40 -7.08 -6.60
CA GLY A 294 21.42 -8.05 -6.21
C GLY A 294 21.26 -8.60 -4.80
N LEU A 295 20.00 -8.64 -4.32
CA LEU A 295 19.69 -9.18 -2.99
C LEU A 295 19.66 -10.71 -2.99
N PRO A 296 19.97 -11.36 -1.85
CA PRO A 296 19.78 -12.79 -1.72
C PRO A 296 18.32 -13.19 -1.94
N GLU A 297 18.07 -14.18 -2.78
CA GLU A 297 16.71 -14.65 -3.11
C GLU A 297 15.90 -15.03 -1.85
N ALA A 298 16.54 -15.69 -0.87
CA ALA A 298 15.89 -16.08 0.38
C ALA A 298 15.36 -14.87 1.17
N ASP A 299 16.12 -13.77 1.22
CA ASP A 299 15.71 -12.54 1.91
C ASP A 299 14.55 -11.88 1.19
N VAL A 300 14.62 -11.81 -0.15
CA VAL A 300 13.54 -11.24 -0.99
C VAL A 300 12.26 -12.06 -0.85
N LEU A 301 12.35 -13.39 -0.83
CA LEU A 301 11.19 -14.27 -0.62
C LEU A 301 10.61 -14.13 0.78
N THR A 302 11.43 -14.00 1.83
CA THR A 302 10.94 -13.69 3.19
C THR A 302 10.12 -12.41 3.19
N ALA A 303 10.61 -11.35 2.56
CA ALA A 303 9.94 -10.05 2.48
C ALA A 303 8.69 -10.07 1.55
N ALA A 304 8.55 -11.04 0.66
CA ALA A 304 7.40 -11.16 -0.26
C ALA A 304 6.39 -12.24 0.16
N THR A 305 6.66 -13.00 1.21
CA THR A 305 5.80 -14.12 1.67
C THR A 305 5.57 -14.07 3.18
N THR A 306 6.55 -14.47 3.97
CA THR A 306 6.42 -14.66 5.43
C THR A 306 6.14 -13.36 6.16
N THR A 307 6.88 -12.30 5.84
CA THR A 307 6.72 -11.00 6.52
C THR A 307 5.34 -10.39 6.22
N PRO A 308 4.89 -10.20 4.96
CA PRO A 308 3.57 -9.67 4.71
C PRO A 308 2.44 -10.59 5.20
N ALA A 309 2.60 -11.93 5.16
CA ALA A 309 1.62 -12.84 5.76
C ALA A 309 1.46 -12.61 7.26
N SER A 310 2.54 -12.33 8.00
CA SER A 310 2.48 -12.04 9.43
C SER A 310 1.73 -10.74 9.75
N VAL A 311 1.69 -9.78 8.82
CA VAL A 311 0.92 -8.55 8.96
C VAL A 311 -0.60 -8.80 8.90
N LEU A 312 -1.04 -9.79 8.13
CA LEU A 312 -2.46 -10.15 8.01
C LEU A 312 -2.95 -11.07 9.14
N GLN A 313 -2.04 -11.78 9.81
CA GLN A 313 -2.37 -12.66 10.93
C GLN A 313 -2.49 -11.83 12.21
N SER A 314 -3.68 -11.52 12.62
CA SER A 314 -4.01 -10.80 13.86
C SER A 314 -4.67 -11.70 14.88
#